data_8ef64279cebe8296a41b8486d872c755
#
_entry.id   8ef64279cebe8296a41b8486d872c755
#
_cell.length_a   1.000
_cell.length_b   1.000
_cell.length_c   1.000
_cell.angle_alpha   90.00
_cell.angle_beta   90.00
_cell.angle_gamma   90.00
#
_symmetry.space_group_name_H-M   'P 1'
#
loop_
_entity.id
_entity.type
_entity.pdbx_description
1 polymer ?
#
loop_
_entity_poly.entity_id
_entity_poly.type
_entity_poly.pdbx_seq_one_letter_code
_entity_poly.pdbx_strand_id
1 'polypeptide(L)'
;MIVIDTNIICYLYLPTKYSANAELLLKQEPQWAVPVLWKSEFRNVLIGYLRKNLLDLKTVISLLQEAEDLLSDQEYQVSSLSVMN
;
A
#
# COMPACT_ATOMS: atom_id res chain seq x y z
N MET A 1 -2.30 10.50 -12.58
CA MET A 1 -1.64 10.06 -11.33
C MET A 1 -2.36 10.65 -10.13
N ILE A 2 -2.62 9.85 -9.12
CA ILE A 2 -3.22 10.32 -7.88
C ILE A 2 -2.30 9.98 -6.70
N VAL A 3 -2.38 10.81 -5.65
CA VAL A 3 -1.65 10.57 -4.41
C VAL A 3 -2.58 9.80 -3.47
N ILE A 4 -2.10 8.66 -2.97
CA ILE A 4 -2.87 7.83 -2.03
C ILE A 4 -2.11 7.66 -0.73
N ASP A 5 -2.82 7.33 0.34
CA ASP A 5 -2.18 7.00 1.60
C ASP A 5 -2.07 5.48 1.76
N THR A 6 -1.38 5.06 2.84
CA THR A 6 -1.14 3.64 3.08
C THR A 6 -2.43 2.86 3.34
N ASN A 7 -3.48 3.49 3.84
CA ASN A 7 -4.75 2.80 4.07
C ASN A 7 -5.34 2.24 2.78
N ILE A 8 -5.18 2.96 1.66
CA ILE A 8 -5.68 2.49 0.36
C ILE A 8 -4.93 1.22 -0.05
N ILE A 9 -3.62 1.17 0.20
CA ILE A 9 -2.82 -0.02 -0.08
C ILE A 9 -3.32 -1.20 0.76
N CYS A 10 -3.63 -0.96 2.03
CA CYS A 10 -4.19 -2.00 2.90
C CYS A 10 -5.52 -2.51 2.37
N TYR A 11 -6.40 -1.63 1.90
CA TYR A 11 -7.68 -2.03 1.34
C TYR A 11 -7.51 -2.88 0.07
N LEU A 12 -6.47 -2.61 -0.72
CA LEU A 12 -6.22 -3.36 -1.93
C LEU A 12 -5.79 -4.81 -1.63
N TYR A 13 -4.96 -5.02 -0.61
CA TYR A 13 -4.33 -6.32 -0.35
C TYR A 13 -4.98 -7.11 0.79
N LEU A 14 -5.75 -6.47 1.67
CA LEU A 14 -6.37 -7.13 2.80
C LEU A 14 -7.89 -7.17 2.62
N PRO A 15 -8.56 -8.25 3.08
CA PRO A 15 -10.01 -8.37 2.92
C PRO A 15 -10.74 -7.39 3.83
N THR A 16 -11.25 -6.31 3.26
CA THR A 16 -12.03 -5.29 3.96
C THR A 16 -13.27 -4.94 3.13
N LYS A 17 -14.20 -4.20 3.74
CA LYS A 17 -15.36 -3.71 3.01
C LYS A 17 -15.00 -2.69 1.93
N TYR A 18 -13.78 -2.16 1.95
CA TYR A 18 -13.30 -1.16 0.97
C TYR A 18 -12.44 -1.77 -0.14
N SER A 19 -12.21 -3.08 -0.12
CA SER A 19 -11.30 -3.73 -1.06
C SER A 19 -11.75 -3.57 -2.51
N ALA A 20 -13.04 -3.74 -2.78
CA ALA A 20 -13.57 -3.57 -4.14
C ALA A 20 -13.38 -2.15 -4.64
N ASN A 21 -13.56 -1.15 -3.76
CA ASN A 21 -13.36 0.25 -4.13
C ASN A 21 -11.90 0.55 -4.45
N ALA A 22 -10.97 -0.02 -3.69
CA ALA A 22 -9.53 0.15 -3.94
C ALA A 22 -9.12 -0.48 -5.28
N GLU A 23 -9.65 -1.67 -5.59
CA GLU A 23 -9.39 -2.33 -6.87
C GLU A 23 -9.94 -1.52 -8.04
N LEU A 24 -11.13 -0.96 -7.90
CA LEU A 24 -11.73 -0.13 -8.93
C LEU A 24 -10.90 1.14 -9.15
N LEU A 25 -10.44 1.76 -8.07
CA LEU A 25 -9.60 2.94 -8.15
C LEU A 25 -8.30 2.63 -8.90
N LEU A 26 -7.67 1.49 -8.63
CA LEU A 26 -6.45 1.09 -9.34
C LEU A 26 -6.71 0.89 -10.83
N LYS A 27 -7.86 0.34 -11.20
CA LYS A 27 -8.20 0.16 -12.61
C LYS A 27 -8.44 1.49 -13.33
N GLN A 28 -9.07 2.45 -12.65
CA GLN A 28 -9.37 3.76 -13.23
C GLN A 28 -8.15 4.67 -13.27
N GLU A 29 -7.31 4.60 -12.25
CA GLU A 29 -6.11 5.42 -12.13
C GLU A 29 -4.93 4.50 -11.75
N PRO A 30 -4.30 3.85 -12.73
CA PRO A 30 -3.24 2.87 -12.44
C PRO A 30 -1.94 3.48 -11.95
N GLN A 31 -1.73 4.78 -12.13
CA GLN A 31 -0.54 5.45 -11.63
C GLN A 31 -0.82 6.09 -10.28
N TRP A 32 -0.32 5.46 -9.23
CA TRP A 32 -0.46 5.94 -7.86
C TRP A 32 0.87 6.53 -7.39
N ALA A 33 0.80 7.67 -6.69
CA ALA A 33 1.94 8.20 -5.96
C ALA A 33 1.75 7.88 -4.49
N VAL A 34 2.72 7.21 -3.89
CA VAL A 34 2.63 6.74 -2.50
C VAL A 34 3.74 7.38 -1.65
N PRO A 35 3.48 7.63 -0.35
CA PRO A 35 4.50 8.17 0.54
C PRO A 35 5.69 7.21 0.65
N VAL A 36 6.90 7.76 0.79
CA VAL A 36 8.11 6.93 0.89
C VAL A 36 8.05 5.94 2.06
N LEU A 37 7.30 6.25 3.11
CA LEU A 37 7.17 5.39 4.29
C LEU A 37 6.05 4.34 4.18
N TRP A 38 5.40 4.24 3.02
CA TRP A 38 4.26 3.33 2.84
C TRP A 38 4.63 1.88 3.20
N LYS A 39 5.83 1.46 2.85
CA LYS A 39 6.25 0.08 3.05
C LYS A 39 6.37 -0.27 4.54
N SER A 40 6.95 0.63 5.34
CA SER A 40 7.03 0.45 6.78
C SER A 40 5.66 0.43 7.43
N GLU A 41 4.78 1.33 7.01
CA GLU A 41 3.42 1.40 7.53
C GLU A 41 2.62 0.15 7.16
N PHE A 42 2.70 -0.27 5.91
CA PHE A 42 2.02 -1.47 5.43
C PHE A 42 2.52 -2.71 6.17
N ARG A 43 3.84 -2.84 6.32
CA ARG A 43 4.45 -3.96 7.06
C ARG A 43 3.93 -4.00 8.50
N ASN A 44 3.81 -2.86 9.16
CA ASN A 44 3.32 -2.81 10.53
C ASN A 44 1.87 -3.31 10.63
N VAL A 45 1.03 -2.97 9.66
CA VAL A 45 -0.34 -3.47 9.60
C VAL A 45 -0.35 -4.99 9.43
N LEU A 46 0.47 -5.51 8.52
CA LEU A 46 0.55 -6.96 8.27
C LEU A 46 1.06 -7.71 9.50
N ILE A 47 2.03 -7.15 10.21
CA ILE A 47 2.53 -7.75 11.45
C ILE A 47 1.42 -7.80 12.51
N GLY A 48 0.60 -6.78 12.60
CA GLY A 48 -0.57 -6.78 13.47
C GLY A 48 -1.52 -7.93 13.16
N TYR A 49 -1.77 -8.19 11.89
CA TYR A 49 -2.61 -9.30 11.45
C TYR A 49 -1.95 -10.64 11.78
N LEU A 50 -0.63 -10.76 11.62
CA LEU A 50 0.11 -11.95 11.97
C LEU A 50 0.00 -12.26 13.46
N ARG A 51 0.13 -11.25 14.32
CA ARG A 51 0.01 -11.42 15.77
C ARG A 51 -1.37 -11.87 16.20
N LYS A 52 -2.39 -11.50 15.46
CA LYS A 52 -3.77 -11.90 15.73
C LYS A 52 -4.14 -13.24 15.09
N ASN A 53 -3.18 -13.90 14.45
CA ASN A 53 -3.37 -15.15 13.71
C ASN A 53 -4.38 -15.03 12.57
N LEU A 54 -4.53 -13.84 11.99
CA LEU A 54 -5.39 -13.61 10.83
C LEU A 54 -4.65 -13.87 9.52
N LEU A 55 -3.31 -13.79 9.54
CA LEU A 55 -2.47 -14.12 8.41
C LEU A 55 -1.28 -14.94 8.91
N ASP A 56 -0.74 -15.82 8.05
CA ASP A 56 0.52 -16.52 8.36
C ASP A 56 1.72 -15.73 7.82
N LEU A 57 2.92 -16.12 8.24
CA LEU A 57 4.15 -15.43 7.85
C LEU A 57 4.37 -15.48 6.34
N LYS A 58 4.09 -16.62 5.72
CA LYS A 58 4.26 -16.80 4.29
C LYS A 58 3.39 -15.84 3.49
N THR A 59 2.14 -15.68 3.91
CA THR A 59 1.21 -14.75 3.29
C THR A 59 1.66 -13.29 3.48
N VAL A 60 2.15 -12.94 4.66
CA VAL A 60 2.67 -11.60 4.94
C VAL A 60 3.82 -11.26 3.98
N ILE A 61 4.77 -12.19 3.82
CA ILE A 61 5.91 -11.98 2.93
C ILE A 61 5.44 -11.83 1.47
N SER A 62 4.50 -12.66 1.03
CA SER A 62 3.95 -12.59 -0.33
C SER A 62 3.27 -11.24 -0.59
N LEU A 63 2.47 -10.76 0.36
CA LEU A 63 1.77 -9.48 0.20
C LEU A 63 2.74 -8.31 0.17
N LEU A 64 3.79 -8.34 0.99
CA LEU A 64 4.82 -7.31 0.95
C LEU A 64 5.52 -7.28 -0.40
N GLN A 65 5.84 -8.45 -0.95
CA GLN A 65 6.51 -8.54 -2.24
C GLN A 65 5.61 -8.04 -3.38
N GLU A 66 4.34 -8.42 -3.37
CA GLU A 66 3.40 -7.97 -4.39
C GLU A 66 3.21 -6.45 -4.36
N ALA A 67 3.07 -5.88 -3.17
CA ALA A 67 2.91 -4.44 -3.03
C ALA A 67 4.18 -3.71 -3.47
N GLU A 68 5.35 -4.23 -3.13
CA GLU A 68 6.62 -3.65 -3.55
C GLU A 68 6.77 -3.68 -5.07
N ASP A 69 6.42 -4.78 -5.71
CA ASP A 69 6.48 -4.89 -7.17
C ASP A 69 5.56 -3.88 -7.85
N LEU A 70 4.40 -3.61 -7.25
CA LEU A 70 3.46 -2.64 -7.81
C LEU A 70 3.90 -1.20 -7.60
N LEU A 71 4.47 -0.88 -6.44
CA LEU A 71 4.57 0.51 -5.98
C LEU A 71 5.99 1.06 -5.86
N SER A 72 7.03 0.24 -6.03
CA SER A 72 8.41 0.68 -5.81
C SER A 72 8.81 1.90 -6.67
N ASP A 73 8.28 2.01 -7.88
CA ASP A 73 8.59 3.10 -8.79
C ASP A 73 7.67 4.31 -8.60
N GLN A 74 6.75 4.25 -7.64
CA GLN A 74 5.72 5.28 -7.46
C GLN A 74 5.83 6.02 -6.14
N GLU A 75 6.95 5.84 -5.44
CA GLU A 75 7.19 6.50 -4.16
C GLU A 75 7.57 7.97 -4.36
N TYR A 76 7.13 8.80 -3.43
CA TYR A 76 7.52 10.20 -3.40
C TYR A 76 7.84 10.64 -1.98
N GLN A 77 8.62 11.73 -1.86
CA GLN A 77 8.92 12.36 -0.59
C GLN A 77 8.25 13.73 -0.56
N VAL A 78 7.57 14.01 0.54
CA VAL A 78 6.85 15.27 0.71
C VAL A 78 7.79 16.48 0.56
N SER A 79 9.01 16.36 1.13
CA SER A 79 10.02 17.42 1.03
C SER A 79 10.38 17.72 -0.41
N SER A 80 10.52 16.70 -1.26
CA SER A 80 10.82 16.89 -2.67
C SER A 80 9.68 17.59 -3.39
N LEU A 81 8.44 17.23 -3.08
CA LEU A 81 7.28 17.88 -3.67
C LEU A 81 7.19 19.35 -3.26
N SER A 82 7.53 19.66 -2.01
CA SER A 82 7.53 21.02 -1.51
C SER A 82 8.56 21.89 -2.26
N VAL A 83 9.73 21.33 -2.55
CA VAL A 83 10.79 22.05 -3.25
C VAL A 83 10.39 22.37 -4.68
N MET A 84 9.62 21.49 -5.31
CA MET A 84 9.19 21.68 -6.69
C MET A 84 8.11 22.74 -6.83
N ASN A 85 7.48 23.12 -5.78
CA ASN A 85 6.46 24.14 -5.79
C ASN A 85 7.08 25.51 -5.50
#